data_e34b8c02f0e2f7602b9b768aed0ae39e
#
_entry.id   e34b8c02f0e2f7602b9b768aed0ae39e
#
_cell.length_a   1.000
_cell.length_b   1.000
_cell.length_c   1.000
_cell.angle_alpha   90.00
_cell.angle_beta   90.00
_cell.angle_gamma   90.00
#
_symmetry.space_group_name_H-M   'P 1'
#
loop_
_entity.id
_entity.type
_entity.pdbx_description
1 polymer ?
#
loop_
_entity_poly.entity_id
_entity_poly.type
_entity_poly.pdbx_seq_one_letter_code
_entity_poly.pdbx_strand_id
1 'polypeptide(L)'
;MTPVKQFQPQDYEALMKRQSFCSQQYHEREIVRFFCLKCKLCICQICIATDHKSHEGHDVELLDKVADGEKVNILERAEKLKEKTKPYSDAIFKLEQTELELHTNITNAEHEVSEIAEQIIAKIRESEREIIAHLENTRASRLEMLNSAKTQVQSLLKQINQAVEFAEQLVQKSSSSDMIQSKAKLQQRYNELENAPIPELPVSSFVKFFPNLELQKFNVGFVATSEPIIKGLNQDIQAGVESEFEVNPRIPKEQAQGRVKCKFQCEVLVEPAEKVGSLKIHENEDATLLKFVPKVPGTLNITVKINGKVLLTKTVQVKQRLVQVLGELELKKETFEQPRGLAVNSKGQVAVVDSRKHCVLIIDMEGNCIRKVGCHGNKDGQLNRPEDVTYLNDDNILVADELNDRIQQFNVQTGNFVKGFGKKGIRDGEFQSPLSVCVDDEGRVIVADCRNHRVQVLSRDGEPLFKFGDSGPEKLNHPCECIYHEKKFIVSDYDNNSVKFYDNTGNFLYKIRKPRQDDEQLLGPCGLCVQKCVDHHNLLVCDRNNGHVYQFTLDGCFTGKTDHKFKGLTTITTTPDGLILASDWKANKIYILK
;
A
#
# COMPACT_ATOMS: atom_id res chain seq x y z
N MET A 1 -32.91 21.65 14.06
CA MET A 1 -33.93 22.17 15.00
C MET A 1 -33.35 23.41 15.67
N THR A 2 -33.92 24.58 15.44
CA THR A 2 -33.53 25.83 16.11
C THR A 2 -33.99 25.75 17.57
N PRO A 3 -33.13 26.05 18.55
CA PRO A 3 -33.54 25.98 19.96
C PRO A 3 -34.63 27.02 20.22
N VAL A 4 -35.77 26.56 20.77
CA VAL A 4 -36.81 27.43 21.28
C VAL A 4 -36.19 28.25 22.41
N LYS A 5 -36.14 29.58 22.29
CA LYS A 5 -35.72 30.46 23.39
C LYS A 5 -36.54 30.14 24.61
N GLN A 6 -35.92 29.69 25.69
CA GLN A 6 -36.60 29.49 26.97
C GLN A 6 -37.05 30.85 27.52
N PHE A 7 -38.35 31.06 27.65
CA PHE A 7 -38.91 32.18 28.41
C PHE A 7 -38.57 31.99 29.90
N GLN A 8 -37.92 32.98 30.49
CA GLN A 8 -37.62 32.96 31.92
C GLN A 8 -38.83 33.53 32.71
N PRO A 9 -39.07 33.11 33.98
CA PRO A 9 -40.18 33.63 34.80
C PRO A 9 -40.20 35.15 34.88
N GLN A 10 -39.06 35.80 34.82
CA GLN A 10 -38.91 37.26 34.85
C GLN A 10 -39.50 37.94 33.60
N ASP A 11 -39.57 37.25 32.48
CA ASP A 11 -40.14 37.79 31.23
C ASP A 11 -41.65 37.92 31.31
N TYR A 12 -42.31 37.08 32.12
CA TYR A 12 -43.76 37.14 32.35
C TYR A 12 -44.21 38.37 33.18
N GLU A 13 -43.50 38.73 34.25
CA GLU A 13 -43.77 39.90 35.03
C GLU A 13 -43.60 41.21 34.28
N ALA A 14 -42.60 41.26 33.39
CA ALA A 14 -42.32 42.41 32.54
C ALA A 14 -43.41 42.62 31.47
N LEU A 15 -44.03 41.55 30.97
CA LEU A 15 -45.12 41.60 29.99
C LEU A 15 -46.44 42.04 30.61
N MET A 16 -46.70 41.69 31.87
CA MET A 16 -47.98 41.96 32.56
C MET A 16 -48.15 43.41 33.04
N LYS A 17 -47.13 44.23 33.09
CA LYS A 17 -47.13 45.58 33.65
C LYS A 17 -47.02 46.73 32.66
N ARG A 18 -46.97 46.44 31.34
CA ARG A 18 -46.78 47.51 30.32
C ARG A 18 -48.11 48.06 29.83
N GLN A 19 -48.35 49.37 30.06
CA GLN A 19 -49.29 50.14 29.24
C GLN A 19 -48.70 50.15 27.78
N SER A 20 -49.54 49.71 26.83
CA SER A 20 -49.15 49.73 25.42
C SER A 20 -49.42 51.09 24.82
N PHE A 21 -48.39 51.75 24.39
CA PHE A 21 -48.46 53.02 23.66
C PHE A 21 -48.43 52.77 22.15
N CYS A 22 -48.94 53.71 21.39
CA CYS A 22 -48.96 53.63 19.93
C CYS A 22 -47.55 53.61 19.37
N SER A 23 -47.26 52.72 18.40
CA SER A 23 -45.97 52.57 17.76
C SER A 23 -45.80 53.49 16.54
N GLN A 24 -46.84 54.29 16.19
CA GLN A 24 -46.74 55.17 15.03
C GLN A 24 -45.96 56.45 15.36
N GLN A 25 -45.25 56.98 14.42
CA GLN A 25 -44.45 58.20 14.56
C GLN A 25 -45.32 59.39 14.91
N TYR A 26 -44.93 60.12 15.94
CA TYR A 26 -45.65 61.25 16.55
C TYR A 26 -46.84 60.89 17.50
N HIS A 27 -47.13 59.59 17.69
CA HIS A 27 -48.23 59.14 18.61
C HIS A 27 -47.70 58.33 19.80
N GLU A 28 -46.43 58.39 20.10
CA GLU A 28 -45.71 57.48 21.04
C GLU A 28 -46.18 57.67 22.53
N ARG A 29 -46.92 58.72 22.80
CA ARG A 29 -47.47 58.97 24.13
C ARG A 29 -48.96 58.60 24.26
N GLU A 30 -49.61 58.23 23.18
CA GLU A 30 -51.02 57.88 23.14
C GLU A 30 -51.24 56.42 23.47
N ILE A 31 -52.23 56.16 24.38
CA ILE A 31 -52.58 54.80 24.78
C ILE A 31 -53.35 54.12 23.64
N VAL A 32 -52.95 52.88 23.35
CA VAL A 32 -53.62 52.03 22.36
C VAL A 32 -54.96 51.56 22.91
N ARG A 33 -56.02 51.82 22.19
CA ARG A 33 -57.42 51.44 22.59
C ARG A 33 -58.19 50.71 21.48
N PHE A 34 -57.68 50.70 20.29
CA PHE A 34 -58.33 50.15 19.10
C PHE A 34 -57.44 49.19 18.34
N PHE A 35 -58.06 48.31 17.59
CA PHE A 35 -57.40 47.37 16.72
C PHE A 35 -57.94 47.50 15.29
N CYS A 36 -57.03 47.67 14.31
CA CYS A 36 -57.43 47.71 12.92
C CYS A 36 -57.40 46.27 12.34
N LEU A 37 -58.57 45.78 11.92
CA LEU A 37 -58.77 44.43 11.43
C LEU A 37 -58.05 44.20 10.09
N LYS A 38 -57.89 45.24 9.27
CA LYS A 38 -57.16 45.16 7.97
C LYS A 38 -55.66 45.13 8.18
N CYS A 39 -55.10 46.03 8.96
CA CYS A 39 -53.63 46.15 9.14
C CYS A 39 -53.12 45.25 10.25
N LYS A 40 -53.96 44.63 11.05
CA LYS A 40 -53.56 43.79 12.20
C LYS A 40 -52.69 44.53 13.22
N LEU A 41 -52.95 45.83 13.42
CA LEU A 41 -52.18 46.68 14.31
C LEU A 41 -53.09 47.26 15.45
N CYS A 42 -52.51 47.34 16.66
CA CYS A 42 -53.11 48.08 17.77
C CYS A 42 -52.82 49.57 17.56
N ILE A 43 -53.83 50.40 17.59
CA ILE A 43 -53.81 51.82 17.26
C ILE A 43 -54.43 52.71 18.33
N CYS A 44 -54.01 53.96 18.38
CA CYS A 44 -54.64 54.97 19.24
C CYS A 44 -55.78 55.73 18.51
N GLN A 45 -56.44 56.60 19.19
CA GLN A 45 -57.55 57.36 18.64
C GLN A 45 -57.13 58.33 17.53
N ILE A 46 -55.92 58.84 17.62
CA ILE A 46 -55.35 59.72 16.57
C ILE A 46 -55.12 58.97 15.25
N CYS A 47 -54.59 57.74 15.29
CA CYS A 47 -54.40 56.91 14.10
C CYS A 47 -55.75 56.64 13.37
N ILE A 48 -56.88 56.52 14.08
CA ILE A 48 -58.21 56.35 13.43
C ILE A 48 -58.54 57.58 12.58
N ALA A 49 -58.19 58.77 13.06
CA ALA A 49 -58.49 60.00 12.38
C ALA A 49 -57.54 60.31 11.22
N THR A 50 -56.32 59.82 11.26
CA THR A 50 -55.28 60.08 10.27
C THR A 50 -55.14 58.96 9.24
N ASP A 51 -54.73 57.78 9.68
CA ASP A 51 -54.21 56.72 8.82
C ASP A 51 -55.17 55.52 8.66
N HIS A 52 -56.16 55.35 9.51
CA HIS A 52 -57.06 54.19 9.53
C HIS A 52 -58.55 54.61 9.42
N LYS A 53 -58.92 55.50 8.52
CA LYS A 53 -60.28 55.98 8.29
C LYS A 53 -61.15 54.87 7.70
N SER A 54 -62.41 54.76 8.22
CA SER A 54 -63.33 53.72 7.75
C SER A 54 -63.74 53.83 6.29
N HIS A 55 -63.69 55.04 5.66
CA HIS A 55 -64.00 55.25 4.26
C HIS A 55 -62.84 54.76 3.31
N GLU A 56 -61.68 54.41 3.87
CA GLU A 56 -60.55 53.79 3.11
C GLU A 56 -60.50 52.25 3.26
N GLY A 57 -61.58 51.66 3.81
CA GLY A 57 -61.73 50.21 3.98
C GLY A 57 -60.93 49.64 5.15
N HIS A 58 -60.70 50.47 6.23
CA HIS A 58 -60.12 50.03 7.47
C HIS A 58 -61.23 49.86 8.51
N ASP A 59 -61.54 48.62 8.89
CA ASP A 59 -62.44 48.31 9.97
C ASP A 59 -61.66 48.32 11.29
N VAL A 60 -62.17 49.11 12.25
CA VAL A 60 -61.54 49.32 13.55
C VAL A 60 -62.49 48.91 14.67
N GLU A 61 -62.04 48.04 15.54
CA GLU A 61 -62.79 47.61 16.73
C GLU A 61 -62.10 48.06 18.05
N LEU A 62 -62.84 48.12 19.12
CA LEU A 62 -62.27 48.34 20.44
C LEU A 62 -61.37 47.20 20.83
N LEU A 63 -60.16 47.54 21.31
CA LEU A 63 -59.14 46.56 21.66
C LEU A 63 -59.65 45.53 22.68
N ASP A 64 -60.47 45.96 23.68
CA ASP A 64 -61.02 45.04 24.68
C ASP A 64 -61.96 43.99 24.05
N LYS A 65 -62.75 44.37 23.04
CA LYS A 65 -63.67 43.44 22.36
C LYS A 65 -62.88 42.41 21.53
N VAL A 66 -61.82 42.82 20.84
CA VAL A 66 -60.91 41.92 20.08
C VAL A 66 -60.14 41.06 21.06
N ALA A 67 -59.64 41.60 22.15
CA ALA A 67 -58.92 40.89 23.18
C ALA A 67 -59.72 39.77 23.83
N ASP A 68 -61.03 39.97 24.03
CA ASP A 68 -61.91 38.93 24.61
C ASP A 68 -62.07 37.74 23.67
N GLY A 69 -62.15 37.98 22.36
CA GLY A 69 -62.12 36.91 21.37
C GLY A 69 -60.77 36.15 21.32
N GLU A 70 -59.68 36.87 21.42
CA GLU A 70 -58.36 36.26 21.45
C GLU A 70 -58.04 35.52 22.76
N LYS A 71 -58.60 35.95 23.92
CA LYS A 71 -58.50 35.20 25.17
C LYS A 71 -59.06 33.79 25.03
N VAL A 72 -60.21 33.64 24.38
CA VAL A 72 -60.80 32.31 24.14
C VAL A 72 -59.86 31.44 23.27
N ASN A 73 -59.33 31.99 22.18
CA ASN A 73 -58.39 31.29 21.30
C ASN A 73 -57.14 30.88 22.05
N ILE A 74 -56.61 31.75 22.91
CA ILE A 74 -55.38 31.44 23.69
C ILE A 74 -55.68 30.34 24.71
N LEU A 75 -56.84 30.38 25.39
CA LEU A 75 -57.22 29.35 26.35
C LEU A 75 -57.46 27.99 25.67
N GLU A 76 -58.14 27.96 24.53
CA GLU A 76 -58.30 26.72 23.76
C GLU A 76 -56.96 26.12 23.30
N ARG A 77 -56.01 26.95 22.87
CA ARG A 77 -54.68 26.50 22.52
C ARG A 77 -53.89 26.02 23.73
N ALA A 78 -54.03 26.68 24.87
CA ALA A 78 -53.37 26.25 26.10
C ALA A 78 -53.91 24.89 26.58
N GLU A 79 -55.23 24.67 26.47
CA GLU A 79 -55.89 23.40 26.82
C GLU A 79 -55.38 22.26 25.89
N LYS A 80 -55.31 22.49 24.57
CA LYS A 80 -54.72 21.54 23.60
C LYS A 80 -53.22 21.25 23.88
N LEU A 81 -52.48 22.22 24.41
CA LEU A 81 -51.09 22.00 24.84
C LEU A 81 -51.03 21.18 26.13
N LYS A 82 -51.97 21.39 27.08
CA LYS A 82 -52.05 20.55 28.28
C LYS A 82 -52.32 19.08 27.95
N GLU A 83 -53.22 18.81 26.99
CA GLU A 83 -53.47 17.43 26.54
C GLU A 83 -52.22 16.74 26.02
N LYS A 84 -51.28 17.49 25.43
CA LYS A 84 -50.00 16.96 24.97
C LYS A 84 -49.00 16.69 26.10
N THR A 85 -49.20 17.20 27.31
CA THR A 85 -48.27 16.95 28.44
C THR A 85 -48.30 15.50 28.91
N LYS A 86 -49.48 14.85 28.86
CA LYS A 86 -49.65 13.46 29.31
C LYS A 86 -48.75 12.47 28.53
N PRO A 87 -48.74 12.48 27.17
CA PRO A 87 -47.81 11.59 26.42
C PRO A 87 -46.34 11.82 26.77
N TYR A 88 -45.92 13.06 27.06
CA TYR A 88 -44.56 13.35 27.48
C TYR A 88 -44.24 12.83 28.88
N SER A 89 -45.20 12.98 29.86
CA SER A 89 -45.05 12.37 31.18
C SER A 89 -44.96 10.86 31.13
N ASP A 90 -45.76 10.20 30.29
CA ASP A 90 -45.74 8.76 30.09
C ASP A 90 -44.41 8.32 29.43
N ALA A 91 -43.88 9.15 28.53
CA ALA A 91 -42.56 8.88 27.90
C ALA A 91 -41.42 9.03 28.92
N ILE A 92 -41.43 10.04 29.78
CA ILE A 92 -40.47 10.23 30.86
C ILE A 92 -40.48 9.02 31.79
N PHE A 93 -41.65 8.60 32.24
CA PHE A 93 -41.80 7.44 33.12
C PHE A 93 -41.23 6.17 32.50
N LYS A 94 -41.47 5.96 31.18
CA LYS A 94 -40.84 4.83 30.46
C LYS A 94 -39.31 4.91 30.38
N LEU A 95 -38.79 6.12 30.19
CA LEU A 95 -37.31 6.33 30.16
C LEU A 95 -36.70 6.04 31.53
N GLU A 96 -37.30 6.48 32.62
CA GLU A 96 -36.88 6.20 34.00
C GLU A 96 -36.91 4.69 34.32
N GLN A 97 -37.95 3.99 33.88
CA GLN A 97 -38.02 2.51 33.99
C GLN A 97 -36.90 1.84 33.20
N THR A 98 -36.67 2.28 31.97
CA THR A 98 -35.59 1.73 31.12
C THR A 98 -34.21 1.99 31.72
N GLU A 99 -34.02 3.15 32.36
CA GLU A 99 -32.78 3.49 33.07
C GLU A 99 -32.53 2.55 34.24
N LEU A 100 -33.57 2.28 35.04
CA LEU A 100 -33.48 1.33 36.18
C LEU A 100 -33.17 -0.10 35.72
N GLU A 101 -33.85 -0.56 34.66
CA GLU A 101 -33.58 -1.87 34.05
C GLU A 101 -32.15 -1.96 33.50
N LEU A 102 -31.66 -0.90 32.86
CA LEU A 102 -30.30 -0.83 32.34
C LEU A 102 -29.26 -0.95 33.47
N HIS A 103 -29.45 -0.18 34.57
CA HIS A 103 -28.58 -0.28 35.74
C HIS A 103 -28.55 -1.68 36.33
N THR A 104 -29.69 -2.34 36.46
CA THR A 104 -29.79 -3.70 36.99
C THR A 104 -29.06 -4.69 36.08
N ASN A 105 -29.26 -4.58 34.77
CA ASN A 105 -28.60 -5.47 33.78
C ASN A 105 -27.08 -5.28 33.75
N ILE A 106 -26.60 -4.04 33.87
CA ILE A 106 -25.15 -3.75 33.95
C ILE A 106 -24.56 -4.38 35.22
N THR A 107 -25.19 -4.18 36.40
CA THR A 107 -24.70 -4.75 37.66
C THR A 107 -24.65 -6.28 37.63
N ASN A 108 -25.65 -6.93 37.03
CA ASN A 108 -25.65 -8.38 36.87
C ASN A 108 -24.50 -8.83 35.93
N ALA A 109 -24.30 -8.14 34.82
CA ALA A 109 -23.20 -8.45 33.89
C ALA A 109 -21.82 -8.23 34.53
N GLU A 110 -21.63 -7.21 35.34
CA GLU A 110 -20.41 -6.97 36.12
C GLU A 110 -20.12 -8.12 37.09
N HIS A 111 -21.16 -8.65 37.74
CA HIS A 111 -21.04 -9.80 38.65
C HIS A 111 -20.64 -11.07 37.88
N GLU A 112 -21.32 -11.36 36.77
CA GLU A 112 -20.97 -12.52 35.91
C GLU A 112 -19.53 -12.44 35.39
N VAL A 113 -19.08 -11.26 34.94
CA VAL A 113 -17.69 -11.03 34.50
C VAL A 113 -16.71 -11.32 35.65
N SER A 114 -17.00 -10.85 36.87
CA SER A 114 -16.15 -11.11 38.05
C SER A 114 -16.07 -12.60 38.40
N GLU A 115 -17.18 -13.32 38.38
CA GLU A 115 -17.19 -14.76 38.65
C GLU A 115 -16.38 -15.56 37.63
N ILE A 116 -16.57 -15.22 36.32
CA ILE A 116 -15.79 -15.87 35.25
C ILE A 116 -14.30 -15.55 35.40
N ALA A 117 -13.97 -14.29 35.74
CA ALA A 117 -12.57 -13.90 35.95
C ALA A 117 -11.90 -14.70 37.10
N GLU A 118 -12.60 -14.88 38.21
CA GLU A 118 -12.08 -15.70 39.33
C GLU A 118 -11.89 -17.18 38.94
N GLN A 119 -12.83 -17.76 38.20
CA GLN A 119 -12.69 -19.11 37.67
C GLN A 119 -11.48 -19.26 36.75
N ILE A 120 -11.27 -18.27 35.87
CA ILE A 120 -10.11 -18.23 34.96
C ILE A 120 -8.81 -18.11 35.77
N ILE A 121 -8.75 -17.23 36.77
CA ILE A 121 -7.58 -17.06 37.66
C ILE A 121 -7.23 -18.35 38.39
N ALA A 122 -8.22 -19.06 38.91
CA ALA A 122 -8.02 -20.32 39.60
C ALA A 122 -7.36 -21.38 38.70
N LYS A 123 -7.86 -21.49 37.47
CA LYS A 123 -7.31 -22.42 36.46
C LYS A 123 -5.92 -22.02 35.96
N ILE A 124 -5.68 -20.71 35.78
CA ILE A 124 -4.33 -20.20 35.47
C ILE A 124 -3.32 -20.59 36.53
N ARG A 125 -3.66 -20.46 37.83
CA ARG A 125 -2.79 -20.84 38.94
C ARG A 125 -2.53 -22.35 39.00
N GLU A 126 -3.47 -23.17 38.56
CA GLU A 126 -3.27 -24.61 38.46
C GLU A 126 -2.28 -24.95 37.34
N SER A 127 -2.49 -24.38 36.16
CA SER A 127 -1.58 -24.56 35.02
C SER A 127 -0.18 -23.98 35.27
N GLU A 128 -0.07 -22.86 35.98
CA GLU A 128 1.21 -22.29 36.42
C GLU A 128 2.01 -23.30 37.24
N ARG A 129 1.36 -23.95 38.22
CA ARG A 129 2.00 -24.98 39.06
C ARG A 129 2.52 -26.16 38.24
N GLU A 130 1.74 -26.63 37.27
CA GLU A 130 2.13 -27.72 36.36
C GLU A 130 3.36 -27.34 35.52
N ILE A 131 3.37 -26.12 34.96
CA ILE A 131 4.49 -25.64 34.15
C ILE A 131 5.75 -25.46 34.97
N ILE A 132 5.65 -24.91 36.20
CA ILE A 132 6.79 -24.76 37.12
C ILE A 132 7.37 -26.15 37.46
N ALA A 133 6.52 -27.12 37.77
CA ALA A 133 6.96 -28.49 38.05
C ALA A 133 7.69 -29.12 36.85
N HIS A 134 7.18 -28.87 35.61
CA HIS A 134 7.85 -29.35 34.41
C HIS A 134 9.22 -28.68 34.19
N LEU A 135 9.34 -27.37 34.45
CA LEU A 135 10.61 -26.64 34.37
C LEU A 135 11.63 -27.18 35.41
N GLU A 136 11.21 -27.47 36.63
CA GLU A 136 12.06 -28.02 37.68
C GLU A 136 12.55 -29.43 37.32
N ASN A 137 11.66 -30.28 36.80
CA ASN A 137 12.04 -31.61 36.32
C ASN A 137 13.02 -31.54 35.15
N THR A 138 12.78 -30.64 34.18
CA THR A 138 13.69 -30.42 33.05
C THR A 138 15.05 -29.93 33.52
N ARG A 139 15.09 -29.01 34.49
CA ARG A 139 16.32 -28.52 35.12
C ARG A 139 17.10 -29.64 35.80
N ALA A 140 16.43 -30.44 36.62
CA ALA A 140 17.05 -31.54 37.34
C ALA A 140 17.67 -32.57 36.39
N SER A 141 16.90 -33.05 35.42
CA SER A 141 17.38 -34.00 34.42
C SER A 141 18.59 -33.48 33.63
N ARG A 142 18.54 -32.22 33.15
CA ARG A 142 19.67 -31.64 32.39
C ARG A 142 20.92 -31.43 33.23
N LEU A 143 20.75 -31.00 34.49
CA LEU A 143 21.86 -30.87 35.41
C LEU A 143 22.52 -32.21 35.70
N GLU A 144 21.76 -33.29 35.85
CA GLU A 144 22.28 -34.64 36.04
C GLU A 144 23.12 -35.10 34.83
N MET A 145 22.59 -34.88 33.58
CA MET A 145 23.33 -35.20 32.37
C MET A 145 24.62 -34.39 32.23
N LEU A 146 24.58 -33.08 32.53
CA LEU A 146 25.75 -32.21 32.50
C LEU A 146 26.80 -32.63 33.57
N ASN A 147 26.35 -32.97 34.77
CA ASN A 147 27.24 -33.43 35.82
C ASN A 147 27.89 -34.78 35.47
N SER A 148 27.14 -35.70 34.87
CA SER A 148 27.69 -36.95 34.34
C SER A 148 28.76 -36.71 33.28
N ALA A 149 28.49 -35.89 32.28
CA ALA A 149 29.46 -35.53 31.24
C ALA A 149 30.70 -34.83 31.82
N LYS A 150 30.49 -33.88 32.76
CA LYS A 150 31.58 -33.20 33.48
C LYS A 150 32.49 -34.22 34.23
N THR A 151 31.90 -35.17 34.92
CA THR A 151 32.63 -36.21 35.64
C THR A 151 33.47 -37.08 34.71
N GLN A 152 32.91 -37.45 33.54
CA GLN A 152 33.64 -38.19 32.50
C GLN A 152 34.85 -37.42 31.98
N VAL A 153 34.67 -36.12 31.61
CA VAL A 153 35.75 -35.26 31.15
C VAL A 153 36.83 -35.10 32.25
N GLN A 154 36.43 -34.88 33.50
CA GLN A 154 37.36 -34.76 34.62
C GLN A 154 38.15 -36.04 34.84
N SER A 155 37.52 -37.21 34.69
CA SER A 155 38.17 -38.50 34.79
C SER A 155 39.22 -38.67 33.67
N LEU A 156 38.89 -38.34 32.43
CA LEU A 156 39.82 -38.37 31.30
C LEU A 156 41.00 -37.42 31.50
N LEU A 157 40.73 -36.18 31.92
CA LEU A 157 41.76 -35.19 32.20
C LEU A 157 42.73 -35.68 33.29
N LYS A 158 42.21 -36.29 34.36
CA LYS A 158 43.03 -36.89 35.42
C LYS A 158 43.91 -38.00 34.87
N GLN A 159 43.40 -38.88 34.02
CA GLN A 159 44.18 -39.96 33.40
C GLN A 159 45.27 -39.43 32.48
N ILE A 160 44.98 -38.38 31.69
CA ILE A 160 45.97 -37.71 30.84
C ILE A 160 47.09 -37.13 31.72
N ASN A 161 46.77 -36.36 32.74
CA ASN A 161 47.75 -35.76 33.65
C ASN A 161 48.63 -36.82 34.34
N GLN A 162 48.04 -37.92 34.79
CA GLN A 162 48.78 -39.04 35.38
C GLN A 162 49.73 -39.70 34.35
N ALA A 163 49.31 -39.87 33.10
CA ALA A 163 50.14 -40.42 32.07
C ALA A 163 51.33 -39.49 31.72
N VAL A 164 51.09 -38.17 31.65
CA VAL A 164 52.13 -37.16 31.46
C VAL A 164 53.13 -37.16 32.62
N GLU A 165 52.64 -37.09 33.86
CA GLU A 165 53.50 -37.10 35.05
C GLU A 165 54.32 -38.36 35.14
N PHE A 166 53.75 -39.54 34.86
CA PHE A 166 54.49 -40.81 34.82
C PHE A 166 55.58 -40.77 33.72
N ALA A 167 55.29 -40.25 32.57
CA ALA A 167 56.29 -40.13 31.50
C ALA A 167 57.46 -39.19 31.89
N GLU A 168 57.14 -38.05 32.50
CA GLU A 168 58.18 -37.11 32.97
C GLU A 168 59.05 -37.72 34.06
N GLN A 169 58.44 -38.43 34.99
CA GLN A 169 59.20 -39.16 36.03
C GLN A 169 60.07 -40.28 35.44
N LEU A 170 59.58 -41.04 34.47
CA LEU A 170 60.30 -42.05 33.76
C LEU A 170 61.55 -41.50 33.05
N VAL A 171 61.43 -40.36 32.42
CA VAL A 171 62.57 -39.71 31.72
C VAL A 171 63.57 -39.14 32.71
N GLN A 172 63.14 -38.62 33.86
CA GLN A 172 64.04 -37.95 34.80
C GLN A 172 64.74 -38.91 35.81
N LYS A 173 64.09 -40.02 36.19
CA LYS A 173 64.51 -40.81 37.32
C LYS A 173 64.81 -42.29 37.01
N SER A 174 64.51 -42.79 35.82
CA SER A 174 64.62 -44.21 35.46
C SER A 174 65.87 -44.56 34.67
N SER A 175 66.30 -45.81 34.76
CA SER A 175 67.41 -46.31 33.92
C SER A 175 66.98 -46.45 32.46
N SER A 176 67.95 -46.46 31.51
CA SER A 176 67.72 -46.69 30.09
C SER A 176 66.97 -47.99 29.78
N SER A 177 67.16 -49.01 30.62
CA SER A 177 66.46 -50.30 30.55
C SER A 177 64.99 -50.19 30.89
N ASP A 178 64.65 -49.47 31.98
CA ASP A 178 63.26 -49.27 32.41
C ASP A 178 62.45 -48.42 31.38
N MET A 179 63.10 -47.40 30.78
CA MET A 179 62.52 -46.61 29.71
C MET A 179 62.15 -47.46 28.49
N ILE A 180 63.03 -48.33 28.04
CA ILE A 180 62.79 -49.20 26.91
C ILE A 180 61.69 -50.22 27.20
N GLN A 181 61.66 -50.82 28.38
CA GLN A 181 60.63 -51.76 28.77
C GLN A 181 59.25 -51.11 28.88
N SER A 182 59.19 -49.89 29.34
CA SER A 182 57.94 -49.17 29.52
C SER A 182 57.40 -48.52 28.18
N LYS A 183 58.22 -48.40 27.18
CA LYS A 183 57.91 -47.72 25.91
C LYS A 183 56.61 -48.22 25.25
N ALA A 184 56.47 -49.54 25.12
CA ALA A 184 55.30 -50.13 24.44
C ALA A 184 53.98 -49.85 25.17
N LYS A 185 54.00 -49.95 26.52
CA LYS A 185 52.82 -49.68 27.35
C LYS A 185 52.44 -48.21 27.37
N LEU A 186 53.44 -47.31 27.39
CA LEU A 186 53.22 -45.88 27.29
C LEU A 186 52.64 -45.50 25.93
N GLN A 187 53.16 -46.01 24.84
CA GLN A 187 52.68 -45.74 23.50
C GLN A 187 51.25 -46.21 23.29
N GLN A 188 50.90 -47.39 23.79
CA GLN A 188 49.54 -47.89 23.78
C GLN A 188 48.62 -46.95 24.57
N ARG A 189 49.03 -46.52 25.77
CA ARG A 189 48.24 -45.65 26.64
C ARG A 189 48.04 -44.24 26.03
N TYR A 190 49.06 -43.70 25.37
CA TYR A 190 48.94 -42.43 24.64
C TYR A 190 47.95 -42.52 23.48
N ASN A 191 48.05 -43.57 22.67
CA ASN A 191 47.12 -43.80 21.60
C ASN A 191 45.66 -43.92 22.06
N GLU A 192 45.43 -44.59 23.22
CA GLU A 192 44.10 -44.68 23.81
C GLU A 192 43.57 -43.30 24.29
N LEU A 193 44.43 -42.47 24.89
CA LEU A 193 44.05 -41.15 25.38
C LEU A 193 43.94 -40.09 24.27
N GLU A 194 44.82 -40.12 23.27
CA GLU A 194 44.76 -39.23 22.12
C GLU A 194 43.50 -39.45 21.28
N ASN A 195 43.03 -40.70 21.18
CA ASN A 195 41.86 -41.07 20.40
C ASN A 195 40.57 -41.12 21.28
N ALA A 196 40.65 -40.77 22.56
CA ALA A 196 39.49 -40.76 23.43
C ALA A 196 38.51 -39.65 22.99
N PRO A 197 37.26 -39.97 22.65
CA PRO A 197 36.31 -38.96 22.18
C PRO A 197 36.03 -37.95 23.30
N ILE A 198 36.08 -36.66 22.95
CA ILE A 198 35.61 -35.60 23.84
C ILE A 198 34.09 -35.71 23.87
N PRO A 199 33.44 -35.88 25.03
CA PRO A 199 31.99 -35.96 25.10
C PRO A 199 31.36 -34.70 24.54
N GLU A 200 30.46 -34.85 23.59
CA GLU A 200 29.62 -33.75 23.13
C GLU A 200 28.72 -33.25 24.28
N LEU A 201 28.33 -31.95 24.20
CA LEU A 201 27.37 -31.41 25.17
C LEU A 201 26.02 -32.12 25.01
N PRO A 202 25.59 -32.92 26.00
CA PRO A 202 24.44 -33.84 25.84
C PRO A 202 23.09 -33.13 25.82
N VAL A 203 23.05 -31.83 26.17
CA VAL A 203 21.81 -31.07 26.33
C VAL A 203 21.98 -29.62 25.89
N SER A 204 20.94 -29.06 25.33
CA SER A 204 20.84 -27.61 25.02
C SER A 204 20.53 -26.81 26.29
N SER A 205 21.08 -25.60 26.41
CA SER A 205 20.73 -24.64 27.46
C SER A 205 19.44 -23.87 27.15
N PHE A 206 18.86 -24.03 25.93
CA PHE A 206 17.67 -23.32 25.50
C PHE A 206 16.43 -23.79 26.29
N VAL A 207 15.79 -22.84 26.97
CA VAL A 207 14.49 -23.02 27.65
C VAL A 207 13.70 -21.72 27.48
N LYS A 208 12.52 -21.76 26.88
CA LYS A 208 11.65 -20.60 26.70
C LYS A 208 10.19 -20.99 26.85
N PHE A 209 9.43 -20.19 27.60
CA PHE A 209 8.00 -20.37 27.79
C PHE A 209 7.22 -19.58 26.74
N PHE A 210 6.23 -20.21 26.09
CA PHE A 210 5.29 -19.59 25.16
C PHE A 210 3.87 -19.68 25.71
N PRO A 211 3.20 -18.53 25.95
CA PRO A 211 1.83 -18.53 26.45
C PRO A 211 0.85 -18.99 25.38
N ASN A 212 -0.18 -19.72 25.80
CA ASN A 212 -1.34 -20.02 24.98
C ASN A 212 -2.39 -18.92 25.20
N LEU A 213 -2.84 -18.24 24.12
CA LEU A 213 -3.80 -17.16 24.20
C LEU A 213 -5.28 -17.64 24.09
N GLU A 214 -5.52 -18.92 23.78
CA GLU A 214 -6.87 -19.48 23.75
C GLU A 214 -7.35 -19.83 25.17
N LEU A 215 -7.89 -18.87 25.89
CA LEU A 215 -8.40 -19.00 27.27
C LEU A 215 -9.50 -20.07 27.44
N GLN A 216 -10.24 -20.41 26.41
CA GLN A 216 -11.32 -21.43 26.44
C GLN A 216 -10.83 -22.86 26.69
N LYS A 217 -9.54 -23.14 26.53
CA LYS A 217 -8.98 -24.50 26.68
C LYS A 217 -8.06 -24.67 27.89
N PHE A 218 -7.94 -23.67 28.73
CA PHE A 218 -7.24 -23.68 30.00
C PHE A 218 -5.80 -24.22 30.02
N ASN A 219 -5.11 -24.15 28.88
CA ASN A 219 -3.69 -24.36 28.82
C ASN A 219 -3.00 -23.00 28.72
N VAL A 220 -2.26 -22.60 29.75
CA VAL A 220 -1.61 -21.28 29.86
C VAL A 220 -0.47 -21.11 28.85
N GLY A 221 0.06 -22.23 28.33
CA GLY A 221 1.15 -22.20 27.37
C GLY A 221 1.98 -23.49 27.36
N PHE A 222 3.15 -23.41 26.76
CA PHE A 222 4.12 -24.51 26.74
C PHE A 222 5.55 -23.98 26.91
N VAL A 223 6.45 -24.88 27.28
CA VAL A 223 7.87 -24.58 27.38
C VAL A 223 8.59 -25.12 26.16
N ALA A 224 9.15 -24.21 25.34
CA ALA A 224 10.01 -24.60 24.24
C ALA A 224 11.42 -24.89 24.76
N THR A 225 11.90 -26.10 24.51
CA THR A 225 13.21 -26.58 24.95
C THR A 225 14.22 -26.71 23.81
N SER A 226 13.83 -26.34 22.60
CA SER A 226 14.68 -26.35 21.40
C SER A 226 14.48 -25.07 20.59
N GLU A 227 15.56 -24.60 19.98
CA GLU A 227 15.45 -23.43 19.08
C GLU A 227 14.60 -23.76 17.86
N PRO A 228 13.80 -22.81 17.35
CA PRO A 228 13.04 -22.99 16.13
C PRO A 228 13.98 -23.15 14.93
N ILE A 229 13.55 -23.90 13.94
CA ILE A 229 14.23 -23.99 12.66
C ILE A 229 13.54 -23.04 11.68
N ILE A 230 14.32 -22.19 11.02
CA ILE A 230 13.87 -21.41 9.87
C ILE A 230 14.68 -21.87 8.67
N LYS A 231 13.98 -22.44 7.67
CA LYS A 231 14.57 -22.86 6.40
C LYS A 231 14.26 -21.80 5.33
N GLY A 232 15.17 -21.64 4.38
CA GLY A 232 15.00 -20.74 3.23
C GLY A 232 15.54 -19.31 3.41
N LEU A 233 15.88 -18.87 4.63
CA LEU A 233 16.41 -17.51 4.88
C LEU A 233 17.85 -17.27 4.36
N ASN A 234 18.53 -18.28 3.87
CA ASN A 234 19.87 -18.16 3.30
C ASN A 234 19.85 -17.92 1.78
N GLN A 235 18.67 -17.80 1.17
CA GLN A 235 18.51 -17.46 -0.24
C GLN A 235 18.77 -15.96 -0.46
N ASP A 236 19.25 -15.62 -1.65
CA ASP A 236 19.40 -14.23 -2.08
C ASP A 236 18.00 -13.60 -2.26
N ILE A 237 17.55 -12.86 -1.26
CA ILE A 237 16.28 -12.16 -1.28
C ILE A 237 16.44 -10.90 -2.14
N GLN A 238 15.61 -10.77 -3.18
CA GLN A 238 15.63 -9.62 -4.10
C GLN A 238 14.33 -8.83 -4.05
N ALA A 239 14.40 -7.52 -4.20
CA ALA A 239 13.23 -6.66 -4.30
C ALA A 239 12.36 -7.05 -5.51
N GLY A 240 11.04 -7.09 -5.32
CA GLY A 240 10.09 -7.47 -6.36
C GLY A 240 10.06 -8.96 -6.73
N VAL A 241 10.76 -9.83 -5.98
CA VAL A 241 10.77 -11.29 -6.18
C VAL A 241 10.15 -11.97 -4.96
N GLU A 242 9.20 -12.89 -5.21
CA GLU A 242 8.59 -13.65 -4.13
C GLU A 242 9.64 -14.51 -3.44
N SER A 243 9.73 -14.38 -2.13
CA SER A 243 10.62 -15.16 -1.27
C SER A 243 9.80 -16.02 -0.34
N GLU A 244 10.25 -17.26 -0.16
CA GLU A 244 9.56 -18.27 0.64
C GLU A 244 10.48 -18.78 1.75
N PHE A 245 9.94 -18.89 2.97
CA PHE A 245 10.63 -19.56 4.06
C PHE A 245 9.68 -20.30 4.98
N GLU A 246 10.19 -21.38 5.58
CA GLU A 246 9.46 -22.27 6.48
C GLU A 246 9.91 -22.03 7.90
N VAL A 247 8.97 -21.78 8.81
CA VAL A 247 9.21 -21.67 10.25
C VAL A 247 8.66 -22.92 10.92
N ASN A 248 9.55 -23.72 11.53
CA ASN A 248 9.18 -24.84 12.36
C ASN A 248 9.48 -24.49 13.83
N PRO A 249 8.47 -24.26 14.67
CA PRO A 249 8.66 -23.87 16.06
C PRO A 249 9.17 -24.99 16.95
N ARG A 250 9.29 -26.23 16.46
CA ARG A 250 9.73 -27.42 17.24
C ARG A 250 8.93 -27.62 18.53
N ILE A 251 7.62 -27.57 18.45
CA ILE A 251 6.74 -27.84 19.57
C ILE A 251 6.84 -29.33 19.93
N PRO A 252 7.08 -29.71 21.21
CA PRO A 252 7.17 -31.12 21.62
C PRO A 252 5.87 -31.85 21.34
N LYS A 253 5.93 -32.98 20.58
CA LYS A 253 4.76 -33.80 20.22
C LYS A 253 4.06 -34.41 21.43
N GLU A 254 4.79 -34.66 22.52
CA GLU A 254 4.24 -35.22 23.77
C GLU A 254 3.27 -34.27 24.49
N GLN A 255 3.45 -32.97 24.34
CA GLN A 255 2.51 -31.97 24.86
C GLN A 255 1.28 -31.78 23.94
N ALA A 256 1.34 -32.24 22.69
CA ALA A 256 0.23 -32.22 21.75
C ALA A 256 -0.73 -33.43 21.92
N GLN A 257 -0.35 -34.47 22.65
CA GLN A 257 -1.17 -35.70 22.87
C GLN A 257 -2.16 -35.62 24.03
N GLY A 258 -2.08 -34.57 24.86
CA GLY A 258 -3.16 -34.28 25.82
C GLY A 258 -4.43 -33.89 25.08
N ARG A 259 -5.59 -34.42 25.47
CA ARG A 259 -6.94 -34.36 24.87
C ARG A 259 -7.44 -33.02 24.24
N VAL A 260 -6.59 -32.00 24.12
CA VAL A 260 -6.88 -30.70 23.55
C VAL A 260 -5.79 -30.37 22.54
N LYS A 261 -6.11 -30.36 21.23
CA LYS A 261 -5.25 -29.78 20.19
C LYS A 261 -5.14 -28.27 20.45
N CYS A 262 -4.09 -27.84 21.13
CA CYS A 262 -3.81 -26.42 21.29
C CYS A 262 -3.42 -25.86 19.91
N LYS A 263 -4.27 -25.02 19.32
CA LYS A 263 -3.88 -24.21 18.18
C LYS A 263 -2.96 -23.09 18.68
N PHE A 264 -1.70 -23.16 18.34
CA PHE A 264 -0.77 -22.07 18.57
C PHE A 264 -0.91 -21.08 17.43
N GLN A 265 -1.21 -19.83 17.75
CA GLN A 265 -1.25 -18.77 16.77
C GLN A 265 0.20 -18.32 16.49
N CYS A 266 0.70 -18.69 15.31
CA CYS A 266 1.99 -18.24 14.83
C CYS A 266 1.78 -16.92 14.05
N GLU A 267 2.31 -15.83 14.58
CA GLU A 267 2.34 -14.55 13.90
C GLU A 267 3.74 -14.30 13.36
N VAL A 268 3.82 -13.88 12.10
CA VAL A 268 5.07 -13.42 11.53
C VAL A 268 4.91 -11.97 11.11
N LEU A 269 5.79 -11.15 11.65
CA LEU A 269 5.89 -9.75 11.30
C LEU A 269 7.13 -9.54 10.44
N VAL A 270 7.00 -8.81 9.37
CA VAL A 270 8.11 -8.36 8.53
C VAL A 270 8.13 -6.83 8.59
N GLU A 271 9.21 -6.28 9.13
CA GLU A 271 9.33 -4.85 9.38
C GLU A 271 10.52 -4.23 8.62
N PRO A 272 10.39 -3.01 8.11
CA PRO A 272 9.18 -2.19 8.16
C PRO A 272 8.12 -2.67 7.16
N ALA A 273 6.86 -2.69 7.58
CA ALA A 273 5.74 -3.27 6.81
C ALA A 273 5.50 -2.57 5.46
N GLU A 274 5.77 -1.28 5.35
CA GLU A 274 5.66 -0.49 4.11
C GLU A 274 6.63 -0.97 3.03
N LYS A 275 7.73 -1.64 3.40
CA LYS A 275 8.70 -2.23 2.46
C LYS A 275 8.33 -3.64 1.99
N VAL A 276 7.20 -4.16 2.43
CA VAL A 276 6.72 -5.50 2.07
C VAL A 276 5.43 -5.37 1.26
N GLY A 277 5.32 -6.16 0.20
CA GLY A 277 4.12 -6.27 -0.62
C GLY A 277 3.11 -7.26 -0.02
N SER A 278 2.84 -8.33 -0.74
CA SER A 278 1.99 -9.41 -0.23
C SER A 278 2.75 -10.23 0.80
N LEU A 279 2.11 -10.47 1.95
CA LEU A 279 2.56 -11.47 2.93
C LEU A 279 1.47 -12.55 3.00
N LYS A 280 1.80 -13.78 2.60
CA LYS A 280 0.91 -14.93 2.65
C LYS A 280 1.45 -15.91 3.68
N ILE A 281 0.62 -16.33 4.62
CA ILE A 281 0.96 -17.26 5.67
C ILE A 281 0.14 -18.52 5.45
N HIS A 282 0.80 -19.66 5.29
CA HIS A 282 0.18 -20.97 5.18
C HIS A 282 0.58 -21.81 6.37
N GLU A 283 -0.37 -22.14 7.23
CA GLU A 283 -0.16 -22.98 8.40
C GLU A 283 -0.34 -24.46 8.02
N ASN A 284 0.69 -25.25 8.24
CA ASN A 284 0.67 -26.71 8.18
C ASN A 284 0.76 -27.28 9.62
N GLU A 285 0.49 -28.58 9.80
CA GLU A 285 0.47 -29.23 11.13
C GLU A 285 1.78 -29.08 11.92
N ASP A 286 2.94 -29.03 11.26
CA ASP A 286 4.27 -29.00 11.88
C ASP A 286 5.08 -27.74 11.56
N ALA A 287 4.63 -26.87 10.63
CA ALA A 287 5.37 -25.70 10.18
C ALA A 287 4.47 -24.63 9.61
N THR A 288 4.94 -23.39 9.66
CA THR A 288 4.30 -22.24 9.01
C THR A 288 5.13 -21.82 7.81
N LEU A 289 4.53 -21.86 6.63
CA LEU A 289 5.13 -21.41 5.38
C LEU A 289 4.77 -19.96 5.15
N LEU A 290 5.78 -19.13 4.93
CA LEU A 290 5.61 -17.70 4.65
C LEU A 290 6.11 -17.40 3.24
N LYS A 291 5.25 -16.68 2.49
CA LYS A 291 5.59 -16.12 1.19
C LYS A 291 5.42 -14.62 1.25
N PHE A 292 6.43 -13.88 0.84
CA PHE A 292 6.37 -12.43 0.81
C PHE A 292 7.17 -11.86 -0.36
N VAL A 293 6.79 -10.67 -0.80
CA VAL A 293 7.49 -9.92 -1.84
C VAL A 293 8.06 -8.65 -1.24
N PRO A 294 9.39 -8.54 -1.06
CA PRO A 294 10.00 -7.27 -0.66
C PRO A 294 9.79 -6.22 -1.75
N LYS A 295 9.29 -5.04 -1.41
CA LYS A 295 9.10 -3.96 -2.38
C LYS A 295 10.40 -3.27 -2.77
N VAL A 296 11.31 -3.11 -1.82
CA VAL A 296 12.52 -2.30 -1.99
C VAL A 296 13.74 -3.00 -1.43
N PRO A 297 14.93 -2.73 -2.00
CA PRO A 297 16.19 -3.19 -1.42
C PRO A 297 16.45 -2.57 -0.05
N GLY A 298 17.20 -3.27 0.78
CA GLY A 298 17.56 -2.83 2.13
C GLY A 298 17.39 -3.89 3.18
N THR A 299 17.27 -3.48 4.42
CA THR A 299 17.16 -4.38 5.55
C THR A 299 15.71 -4.61 5.93
N LEU A 300 15.32 -5.86 6.13
CA LEU A 300 14.04 -6.27 6.73
C LEU A 300 14.31 -7.08 7.99
N ASN A 301 13.49 -6.89 9.01
CA ASN A 301 13.48 -7.69 10.22
C ASN A 301 12.26 -8.63 10.19
N ILE A 302 12.52 -9.93 10.24
CA ILE A 302 11.48 -10.95 10.31
C ILE A 302 11.36 -11.37 11.76
N THR A 303 10.22 -11.06 12.38
CA THR A 303 9.92 -11.41 13.76
C THR A 303 8.83 -12.46 13.79
N VAL A 304 9.15 -13.62 14.35
CA VAL A 304 8.20 -14.71 14.57
C VAL A 304 7.70 -14.63 16.00
N LYS A 305 6.38 -14.58 16.17
CA LYS A 305 5.72 -14.62 17.47
C LYS A 305 4.84 -15.85 17.56
N ILE A 306 4.78 -16.44 18.75
CA ILE A 306 3.81 -17.47 19.10
C ILE A 306 2.96 -16.94 20.24
N ASN A 307 1.65 -16.91 20.04
CA ASN A 307 0.70 -16.36 21.01
C ASN A 307 1.13 -14.96 21.53
N GLY A 308 1.53 -14.08 20.61
CA GLY A 308 1.96 -12.71 20.91
C GLY A 308 3.37 -12.55 21.47
N LYS A 309 4.05 -13.63 21.87
CA LYS A 309 5.43 -13.57 22.42
C LYS A 309 6.47 -13.80 21.32
N VAL A 310 7.48 -12.94 21.27
CA VAL A 310 8.57 -13.05 20.30
C VAL A 310 9.36 -14.33 20.53
N LEU A 311 9.34 -15.20 19.53
CA LEU A 311 10.15 -16.41 19.49
C LEU A 311 11.55 -16.10 18.96
N LEU A 312 11.60 -15.37 17.85
CA LEU A 312 12.84 -15.07 17.14
C LEU A 312 12.65 -13.76 16.35
N THR A 313 13.72 -12.98 16.24
CA THR A 313 13.83 -11.89 15.27
C THR A 313 15.09 -12.13 14.44
N LYS A 314 14.96 -12.14 13.11
CA LYS A 314 16.08 -12.29 12.18
C LYS A 314 16.11 -11.15 11.17
N THR A 315 17.27 -10.55 11.01
CA THR A 315 17.51 -9.49 10.03
C THR A 315 17.95 -10.13 8.72
N VAL A 316 17.34 -9.74 7.61
CA VAL A 316 17.66 -10.19 6.25
C VAL A 316 17.98 -9.00 5.36
N GLN A 317 18.92 -9.19 4.43
CA GLN A 317 19.28 -8.19 3.44
C GLN A 317 18.52 -8.45 2.14
N VAL A 318 17.78 -7.48 1.68
CA VAL A 318 17.11 -7.50 0.38
C VAL A 318 18.01 -6.82 -0.63
N LYS A 319 18.45 -7.56 -1.64
CA LYS A 319 19.24 -7.03 -2.73
C LYS A 319 18.35 -6.33 -3.76
N GLN A 320 18.90 -5.36 -4.50
CA GLN A 320 18.20 -4.79 -5.64
C GLN A 320 18.02 -5.86 -6.73
N ARG A 321 16.91 -5.78 -7.46
CA ARG A 321 16.70 -6.60 -8.65
C ARG A 321 17.59 -6.08 -9.79
N LEU A 322 18.32 -6.97 -10.42
CA LEU A 322 19.08 -6.65 -11.62
C LEU A 322 18.24 -7.02 -12.85
N VAL A 323 17.91 -6.03 -13.65
CA VAL A 323 17.30 -6.26 -14.97
C VAL A 323 18.42 -6.60 -15.94
N GLN A 324 18.43 -7.83 -16.43
CA GLN A 324 19.52 -8.36 -17.26
C GLN A 324 19.22 -8.20 -18.74
N VAL A 325 20.26 -7.92 -19.53
CA VAL A 325 20.21 -7.96 -20.99
C VAL A 325 20.36 -9.43 -21.44
N LEU A 326 19.34 -9.97 -22.09
CA LEU A 326 19.33 -11.33 -22.61
C LEU A 326 19.90 -11.40 -24.03
N GLY A 327 19.72 -10.33 -24.82
CA GLY A 327 20.14 -10.29 -26.22
C GLY A 327 19.64 -9.05 -26.94
N GLU A 328 19.70 -9.10 -28.26
CA GLU A 328 19.26 -8.03 -29.15
C GLU A 328 18.21 -8.57 -30.13
N LEU A 329 17.20 -7.76 -30.45
CA LEU A 329 16.24 -8.06 -31.51
C LEU A 329 16.77 -7.44 -32.80
N GLU A 330 17.26 -8.28 -33.71
CA GLU A 330 17.86 -7.87 -34.96
C GLU A 330 16.96 -8.19 -36.16
N LEU A 331 16.98 -7.33 -37.18
CA LEU A 331 16.30 -7.60 -38.45
C LEU A 331 17.12 -8.57 -39.29
N LYS A 332 16.50 -9.56 -39.90
CA LYS A 332 17.19 -10.58 -40.73
C LYS A 332 17.73 -10.05 -42.07
N LYS A 333 17.15 -9.01 -42.64
CA LYS A 333 17.50 -8.52 -43.98
C LYS A 333 18.04 -7.11 -44.00
N GLU A 334 17.90 -6.35 -42.95
CA GLU A 334 18.32 -4.96 -42.87
C GLU A 334 18.66 -4.60 -41.41
N THR A 335 19.13 -3.39 -41.18
CA THR A 335 19.42 -2.89 -39.83
C THR A 335 18.49 -1.74 -39.48
N PHE A 336 18.21 -1.53 -38.19
CA PHE A 336 17.60 -0.30 -37.74
C PHE A 336 18.54 0.89 -37.92
N GLU A 337 17.98 2.07 -38.23
CA GLU A 337 18.79 3.29 -38.34
C GLU A 337 18.59 4.26 -37.16
N GLN A 338 17.45 4.34 -36.58
CA GLN A 338 17.15 5.05 -35.33
C GLN A 338 15.85 4.48 -34.73
N PRO A 339 15.89 3.29 -34.13
CA PRO A 339 14.70 2.72 -33.50
C PRO A 339 14.32 3.56 -32.30
N ARG A 340 13.06 3.99 -32.26
CA ARG A 340 12.49 4.84 -31.20
C ARG A 340 11.30 4.19 -30.54
N GLY A 341 10.08 4.53 -30.93
CA GLY A 341 8.86 3.99 -30.38
C GLY A 341 8.73 2.48 -30.58
N LEU A 342 8.25 1.78 -29.56
CA LEU A 342 8.01 0.34 -29.56
C LEU A 342 6.63 0.03 -29.01
N ALA A 343 5.89 -0.84 -29.68
CA ALA A 343 4.66 -1.41 -29.15
C ALA A 343 4.54 -2.89 -29.51
N VAL A 344 3.90 -3.68 -28.68
CA VAL A 344 3.67 -5.11 -28.92
C VAL A 344 2.18 -5.40 -28.83
N ASN A 345 1.64 -6.15 -29.81
CA ASN A 345 0.24 -6.55 -29.80
C ASN A 345 0.03 -7.90 -29.08
N SER A 346 -1.23 -8.32 -28.97
CA SER A 346 -1.60 -9.58 -28.31
C SER A 346 -1.02 -10.84 -28.98
N LYS A 347 -0.63 -10.74 -30.26
CA LYS A 347 -0.03 -11.81 -31.05
C LYS A 347 1.50 -11.86 -30.96
N GLY A 348 2.12 -10.97 -30.16
CA GLY A 348 3.58 -10.86 -30.02
C GLY A 348 4.25 -10.15 -31.19
N GLN A 349 3.50 -9.48 -32.10
CA GLN A 349 4.08 -8.68 -33.17
C GLN A 349 4.56 -7.34 -32.61
N VAL A 350 5.77 -6.95 -32.95
CA VAL A 350 6.43 -5.74 -32.50
C VAL A 350 6.32 -4.66 -33.58
N ALA A 351 5.70 -3.55 -33.27
CA ALA A 351 5.77 -2.33 -34.08
C ALA A 351 6.98 -1.51 -33.64
N VAL A 352 7.86 -1.21 -34.56
CA VAL A 352 9.09 -0.44 -34.33
C VAL A 352 9.08 0.81 -35.19
N VAL A 353 9.15 1.96 -34.56
CA VAL A 353 9.38 3.22 -35.26
C VAL A 353 10.87 3.31 -35.65
N ASP A 354 11.19 3.31 -36.93
CA ASP A 354 12.53 3.68 -37.41
C ASP A 354 12.48 5.15 -37.88
N SER A 355 12.80 6.04 -36.96
CA SER A 355 12.63 7.47 -37.13
C SER A 355 13.42 8.04 -38.31
N ARG A 356 14.62 7.54 -38.55
CA ARG A 356 15.47 7.98 -39.66
C ARG A 356 15.05 7.41 -41.00
N LYS A 357 14.44 6.21 -41.01
CA LYS A 357 13.83 5.63 -42.22
C LYS A 357 12.42 6.18 -42.47
N HIS A 358 11.88 7.05 -41.62
CA HIS A 358 10.55 7.65 -41.71
C HIS A 358 9.44 6.60 -41.87
N CYS A 359 9.49 5.51 -41.15
CA CYS A 359 8.53 4.41 -41.25
C CYS A 359 8.33 3.68 -39.93
N VAL A 360 7.32 2.85 -39.89
CA VAL A 360 7.11 1.85 -38.85
C VAL A 360 7.30 0.46 -39.45
N LEU A 361 8.10 -0.38 -38.79
CA LEU A 361 8.30 -1.77 -39.14
C LEU A 361 7.47 -2.65 -38.20
N ILE A 362 6.65 -3.53 -38.77
CA ILE A 362 5.96 -4.58 -38.01
C ILE A 362 6.78 -5.85 -38.18
N ILE A 363 7.30 -6.38 -37.07
CA ILE A 363 8.20 -7.53 -37.06
C ILE A 363 7.72 -8.60 -36.08
N ASP A 364 8.19 -9.81 -36.25
CA ASP A 364 8.10 -10.86 -35.23
C ASP A 364 9.32 -10.85 -34.30
N MET A 365 9.28 -11.68 -33.23
CA MET A 365 10.39 -11.80 -32.29
C MET A 365 11.64 -12.49 -32.84
N GLU A 366 11.54 -13.12 -34.03
CA GLU A 366 12.66 -13.69 -34.78
C GLU A 366 13.32 -12.68 -35.75
N GLY A 367 12.82 -11.41 -35.80
CA GLY A 367 13.36 -10.35 -36.63
C GLY A 367 12.92 -10.38 -38.10
N ASN A 368 11.86 -11.14 -38.45
CA ASN A 368 11.28 -11.08 -39.77
C ASN A 368 10.40 -9.84 -39.90
N CYS A 369 10.63 -9.04 -40.92
CA CYS A 369 9.77 -7.91 -41.23
C CYS A 369 8.49 -8.41 -41.91
N ILE A 370 7.36 -8.29 -41.21
CA ILE A 370 6.01 -8.65 -41.68
C ILE A 370 5.48 -7.55 -42.59
N ARG A 371 5.66 -6.28 -42.19
CA ARG A 371 5.12 -5.13 -42.89
C ARG A 371 5.98 -3.88 -42.61
N LYS A 372 6.11 -3.05 -43.64
CA LYS A 372 6.59 -1.67 -43.54
C LYS A 372 5.43 -0.71 -43.78
N VAL A 373 5.28 0.27 -42.90
CA VAL A 373 4.17 1.25 -42.88
C VAL A 373 4.76 2.65 -42.96
N GLY A 374 4.22 3.47 -43.83
CA GLY A 374 4.67 4.85 -44.03
C GLY A 374 5.95 4.98 -44.89
N CYS A 375 6.23 6.20 -45.31
CA CYS A 375 7.43 6.62 -46.00
C CYS A 375 7.63 8.14 -45.80
N HIS A 376 8.80 8.66 -46.12
CA HIS A 376 9.11 10.07 -45.91
C HIS A 376 8.15 11.00 -46.65
N GLY A 377 7.61 12.02 -45.97
CA GLY A 377 6.80 13.10 -46.53
C GLY A 377 5.81 13.69 -45.52
N ASN A 378 4.90 14.55 -46.03
CA ASN A 378 3.94 15.27 -45.22
C ASN A 378 2.46 15.01 -45.63
N LYS A 379 2.22 14.18 -46.65
CA LYS A 379 0.87 13.78 -47.08
C LYS A 379 0.33 12.68 -46.15
N ASP A 380 -0.95 12.40 -46.30
CA ASP A 380 -1.58 11.27 -45.62
C ASP A 380 -0.87 9.96 -45.97
N GLY A 381 -0.60 9.17 -44.95
CA GLY A 381 0.20 7.94 -45.08
C GLY A 381 1.71 8.14 -45.18
N GLN A 382 2.20 9.38 -45.24
CA GLN A 382 3.63 9.70 -45.17
C GLN A 382 4.00 10.17 -43.75
N LEU A 383 5.23 9.93 -43.33
CA LEU A 383 5.75 10.24 -42.02
C LEU A 383 6.99 11.12 -42.11
N ASN A 384 7.22 11.96 -41.11
CA ASN A 384 8.41 12.78 -41.03
C ASN A 384 8.99 12.72 -39.60
N ARG A 385 10.06 11.91 -39.42
CA ARG A 385 10.63 11.58 -38.10
C ARG A 385 9.57 11.13 -37.10
N PRO A 386 8.86 10.04 -37.36
CA PRO A 386 7.95 9.49 -36.37
C PRO A 386 8.74 9.14 -35.10
N GLU A 387 8.14 9.39 -33.95
CA GLU A 387 8.81 9.17 -32.65
C GLU A 387 8.21 7.99 -31.89
N ASP A 388 6.90 7.78 -31.94
CA ASP A 388 6.24 6.75 -31.16
C ASP A 388 5.11 6.05 -31.92
N VAL A 389 4.79 4.84 -31.45
CA VAL A 389 3.72 3.99 -32.00
C VAL A 389 3.00 3.25 -30.86
N THR A 390 1.69 3.13 -30.98
CA THR A 390 0.89 2.26 -30.12
C THR A 390 -0.10 1.45 -30.92
N TYR A 391 -0.43 0.25 -30.44
CA TYR A 391 -1.54 -0.51 -31.00
C TYR A 391 -2.88 0.01 -30.45
N LEU A 392 -3.78 0.40 -31.36
CA LEU A 392 -5.18 0.67 -31.02
C LEU A 392 -5.96 -0.64 -30.83
N ASN A 393 -5.61 -1.63 -31.62
CA ASN A 393 -6.00 -3.04 -31.59
C ASN A 393 -5.03 -3.83 -32.46
N ASP A 394 -5.16 -5.15 -32.54
CA ASP A 394 -4.24 -6.01 -33.30
C ASP A 394 -4.09 -5.65 -34.79
N ASP A 395 -5.05 -4.95 -35.37
CA ASP A 395 -5.07 -4.59 -36.80
C ASP A 395 -4.73 -3.13 -37.08
N ASN A 396 -4.69 -2.27 -36.07
CA ASN A 396 -4.47 -0.83 -36.26
C ASN A 396 -3.46 -0.27 -35.26
N ILE A 397 -2.59 0.59 -35.76
CA ILE A 397 -1.62 1.36 -34.98
C ILE A 397 -1.89 2.86 -35.09
N LEU A 398 -1.54 3.60 -34.04
CA LEU A 398 -1.41 5.05 -34.04
C LEU A 398 0.08 5.42 -34.02
N VAL A 399 0.47 6.41 -34.78
CA VAL A 399 1.86 6.86 -34.94
C VAL A 399 1.96 8.34 -34.64
N ALA A 400 2.84 8.73 -33.74
CA ALA A 400 3.20 10.13 -33.50
C ALA A 400 4.18 10.60 -34.58
N ASP A 401 3.68 11.42 -35.51
CA ASP A 401 4.41 11.95 -36.66
C ASP A 401 5.01 13.32 -36.30
N GLU A 402 6.13 13.29 -35.57
CA GLU A 402 6.71 14.42 -34.82
C GLU A 402 6.83 15.70 -35.64
N LEU A 403 7.55 15.64 -36.77
CA LEU A 403 7.85 16.85 -37.54
C LEU A 403 6.70 17.26 -38.46
N ASN A 404 5.62 16.51 -38.54
CA ASN A 404 4.37 16.90 -39.18
C ASN A 404 3.31 17.35 -38.15
N ASP A 405 3.63 17.39 -36.87
CA ASP A 405 2.76 17.88 -35.78
C ASP A 405 1.37 17.22 -35.77
N ARG A 406 1.31 15.87 -35.96
CA ARG A 406 0.05 15.13 -36.10
C ARG A 406 0.18 13.68 -35.56
N ILE A 407 -0.97 13.02 -35.42
CA ILE A 407 -1.09 11.59 -35.17
C ILE A 407 -1.73 10.95 -36.41
N GLN A 408 -1.20 9.81 -36.85
CA GLN A 408 -1.79 9.06 -37.98
C GLN A 408 -2.11 7.62 -37.56
N GLN A 409 -3.23 7.12 -38.05
CA GLN A 409 -3.66 5.73 -37.90
C GLN A 409 -3.38 4.96 -39.19
N PHE A 410 -2.80 3.75 -39.01
CA PHE A 410 -2.55 2.83 -40.11
C PHE A 410 -3.13 1.46 -39.79
N ASN A 411 -3.54 0.75 -40.83
CA ASN A 411 -3.90 -0.67 -40.73
C ASN A 411 -2.65 -1.52 -40.92
N VAL A 412 -2.37 -2.39 -39.96
CA VAL A 412 -1.16 -3.22 -39.88
C VAL A 412 -1.13 -4.29 -40.98
N GLN A 413 -2.30 -4.87 -41.33
CA GLN A 413 -2.41 -5.95 -42.28
C GLN A 413 -2.16 -5.46 -43.72
N THR A 414 -2.68 -4.30 -44.07
CA THR A 414 -2.57 -3.73 -45.40
C THR A 414 -1.40 -2.74 -45.54
N GLY A 415 -0.98 -2.12 -44.43
CA GLY A 415 -0.01 -1.01 -44.44
C GLY A 415 -0.63 0.34 -44.82
N ASN A 416 -1.94 0.41 -45.05
CA ASN A 416 -2.61 1.60 -45.55
C ASN A 416 -2.92 2.62 -44.45
N PHE A 417 -2.84 3.89 -44.80
CA PHE A 417 -3.37 4.99 -44.01
C PHE A 417 -4.88 4.84 -43.80
N VAL A 418 -5.36 5.10 -42.60
CA VAL A 418 -6.78 5.04 -42.23
C VAL A 418 -7.32 6.44 -42.00
N LYS A 419 -6.73 7.19 -41.10
CA LYS A 419 -7.06 8.57 -40.76
C LYS A 419 -5.90 9.26 -40.06
N GLY A 420 -5.95 10.60 -40.04
CA GLY A 420 -5.02 11.42 -39.26
C GLY A 420 -5.75 12.54 -38.55
N PHE A 421 -5.19 13.03 -37.46
CA PHE A 421 -5.70 14.16 -36.72
C PHE A 421 -4.57 14.97 -36.09
N GLY A 422 -4.88 16.22 -35.80
CA GLY A 422 -3.90 17.19 -35.36
C GLY A 422 -3.23 17.96 -36.50
N LYS A 423 -2.68 19.07 -36.16
CA LYS A 423 -1.86 19.96 -36.98
C LYS A 423 -1.03 20.85 -36.07
N LYS A 424 -0.06 21.53 -36.65
CA LYS A 424 0.80 22.45 -35.89
C LYS A 424 0.01 23.56 -35.21
N GLY A 425 0.20 23.71 -33.89
CA GLY A 425 -0.39 24.79 -33.12
C GLY A 425 -0.39 24.58 -31.61
N ILE A 426 -1.12 25.46 -30.91
CA ILE A 426 -1.18 25.48 -29.43
C ILE A 426 -2.60 25.25 -28.88
N ARG A 427 -3.61 25.26 -29.75
CA ARG A 427 -5.01 25.07 -29.35
C ARG A 427 -5.27 23.61 -28.99
N ASP A 428 -6.44 23.35 -28.49
CA ASP A 428 -6.87 21.98 -28.21
C ASP A 428 -7.05 21.22 -29.52
N GLY A 429 -6.51 20.00 -29.61
CA GLY A 429 -6.42 19.21 -30.84
C GLY A 429 -5.29 19.63 -31.81
N GLU A 430 -4.55 20.70 -31.53
CA GLU A 430 -3.31 21.05 -32.24
C GLU A 430 -2.09 20.59 -31.45
N PHE A 431 -0.99 20.23 -32.12
CA PHE A 431 0.23 19.72 -31.49
C PHE A 431 1.47 20.52 -31.88
N GLN A 432 2.50 20.41 -31.08
CA GLN A 432 3.83 20.87 -31.42
C GLN A 432 4.87 19.81 -30.97
N SER A 433 5.39 19.08 -31.97
CA SER A 433 6.31 17.95 -31.71
C SER A 433 5.69 16.90 -30.78
N PRO A 434 4.60 16.22 -31.16
CA PRO A 434 4.04 15.12 -30.36
C PRO A 434 5.05 13.98 -30.33
N LEU A 435 5.52 13.61 -29.12
CA LEU A 435 6.57 12.59 -28.94
C LEU A 435 6.01 11.22 -28.60
N SER A 436 4.86 11.13 -27.95
CA SER A 436 4.27 9.85 -27.58
C SER A 436 2.77 9.83 -27.82
N VAL A 437 2.27 8.64 -28.13
CA VAL A 437 0.84 8.35 -28.28
C VAL A 437 0.51 7.02 -27.59
N CYS A 438 -0.49 7.02 -26.73
CA CYS A 438 -1.02 5.79 -26.15
C CYS A 438 -2.55 5.79 -26.13
N VAL A 439 -3.15 4.68 -25.72
CA VAL A 439 -4.61 4.50 -25.62
C VAL A 439 -4.95 3.99 -24.22
N ASP A 440 -6.05 4.49 -23.68
CA ASP A 440 -6.57 3.98 -22.42
C ASP A 440 -7.63 2.87 -22.60
N ASP A 441 -8.17 2.41 -21.47
CA ASP A 441 -9.16 1.33 -21.44
C ASP A 441 -10.51 1.71 -22.09
N GLU A 442 -10.78 3.02 -22.30
CA GLU A 442 -11.98 3.54 -22.96
C GLU A 442 -11.74 3.80 -24.47
N GLY A 443 -10.51 3.57 -24.93
CA GLY A 443 -10.10 3.81 -26.31
C GLY A 443 -9.85 5.28 -26.61
N ARG A 444 -9.68 6.14 -25.59
CA ARG A 444 -9.25 7.54 -25.76
C ARG A 444 -7.79 7.58 -26.15
N VAL A 445 -7.44 8.52 -27.00
CA VAL A 445 -6.07 8.72 -27.49
C VAL A 445 -5.38 9.76 -26.62
N ILE A 446 -4.24 9.43 -26.08
CA ILE A 446 -3.46 10.26 -25.16
C ILE A 446 -2.17 10.64 -25.87
N VAL A 447 -1.86 11.94 -25.94
CA VAL A 447 -0.72 12.47 -26.69
C VAL A 447 0.15 13.33 -25.78
N ALA A 448 1.44 12.98 -25.67
CA ALA A 448 2.43 13.86 -25.07
C ALA A 448 2.84 14.95 -26.09
N ASP A 449 2.28 16.13 -25.92
CA ASP A 449 2.48 17.32 -26.78
C ASP A 449 3.68 18.11 -26.25
N CYS A 450 4.87 17.61 -26.57
CA CYS A 450 6.13 17.91 -25.91
C CYS A 450 6.47 19.40 -25.85
N ARG A 451 6.45 20.09 -26.99
CA ARG A 451 6.82 21.52 -27.05
C ARG A 451 5.72 22.45 -26.55
N ASN A 452 4.50 21.96 -26.41
CA ASN A 452 3.43 22.66 -25.72
C ASN A 452 3.40 22.36 -24.21
N HIS A 453 4.33 21.54 -23.72
CA HIS A 453 4.50 21.20 -22.30
C HIS A 453 3.22 20.65 -21.65
N ARG A 454 2.48 19.81 -22.37
CA ARG A 454 1.18 19.28 -21.92
C ARG A 454 0.95 17.84 -22.39
N VAL A 455 -0.05 17.22 -21.81
CA VAL A 455 -0.67 16.00 -22.33
C VAL A 455 -2.08 16.35 -22.77
N GLN A 456 -2.48 15.89 -23.96
CA GLN A 456 -3.84 16.01 -24.46
C GLN A 456 -4.51 14.64 -24.51
N VAL A 457 -5.77 14.58 -24.06
CA VAL A 457 -6.63 13.41 -24.15
C VAL A 457 -7.71 13.69 -25.18
N LEU A 458 -7.81 12.82 -26.16
CA LEU A 458 -8.69 12.97 -27.32
C LEU A 458 -9.65 11.78 -27.38
N SER A 459 -10.78 11.96 -28.03
CA SER A 459 -11.66 10.85 -28.40
C SER A 459 -10.95 9.91 -29.38
N ARG A 460 -11.51 8.74 -29.59
CA ARG A 460 -11.03 7.78 -30.60
C ARG A 460 -10.97 8.38 -32.00
N ASP A 461 -11.78 9.41 -32.28
CA ASP A 461 -11.84 10.09 -33.57
C ASP A 461 -10.94 11.32 -33.67
N GLY A 462 -10.19 11.64 -32.62
CA GLY A 462 -9.23 12.73 -32.57
C GLY A 462 -9.80 14.06 -32.06
N GLU A 463 -11.04 14.07 -31.55
CA GLU A 463 -11.64 15.27 -30.97
C GLU A 463 -11.07 15.52 -29.57
N PRO A 464 -10.63 16.72 -29.22
CA PRO A 464 -10.05 17.01 -27.91
C PRO A 464 -11.10 16.92 -26.80
N LEU A 465 -10.80 16.16 -25.75
CA LEU A 465 -11.66 16.01 -24.58
C LEU A 465 -11.18 16.89 -23.43
N PHE A 466 -9.93 16.78 -23.07
CA PHE A 466 -9.29 17.64 -22.07
C PHE A 466 -7.76 17.58 -22.21
N LYS A 467 -7.07 18.43 -21.46
CA LYS A 467 -5.62 18.48 -21.36
C LYS A 467 -5.19 18.70 -19.93
N PHE A 468 -3.94 18.40 -19.63
CA PHE A 468 -3.35 18.63 -18.32
C PHE A 468 -1.84 18.85 -18.40
N GLY A 469 -1.27 19.34 -17.31
CA GLY A 469 0.17 19.54 -17.15
C GLY A 469 0.69 20.86 -17.71
N ASP A 470 -0.10 21.69 -18.39
CA ASP A 470 0.31 22.98 -18.98
C ASP A 470 0.34 24.14 -17.97
N SER A 471 -0.17 23.95 -16.77
CA SER A 471 -0.33 24.99 -15.77
C SER A 471 -0.07 24.49 -14.33
N GLY A 472 0.02 25.43 -13.40
CA GLY A 472 0.20 25.15 -11.98
C GLY A 472 1.65 24.86 -11.54
N PRO A 473 1.88 24.59 -10.24
CA PRO A 473 3.21 24.39 -9.68
C PRO A 473 3.91 23.12 -10.15
N GLU A 474 3.13 22.13 -10.58
CA GLU A 474 3.63 20.87 -11.13
C GLU A 474 3.52 20.82 -12.66
N LYS A 475 3.67 21.97 -13.32
CA LYS A 475 3.71 22.08 -14.77
C LYS A 475 4.72 21.12 -15.39
N LEU A 476 4.36 20.48 -16.50
CA LEU A 476 5.25 19.65 -17.31
C LEU A 476 6.28 20.51 -18.06
N ASN A 477 7.44 19.92 -18.32
CA ASN A 477 8.48 20.54 -19.13
C ASN A 477 9.08 19.51 -20.09
N HIS A 478 8.70 19.59 -21.36
CA HIS A 478 9.02 18.62 -22.40
C HIS A 478 8.64 17.17 -22.02
N PRO A 479 7.34 16.87 -21.82
CA PRO A 479 6.92 15.49 -21.57
C PRO A 479 7.27 14.62 -22.79
N CYS A 480 7.97 13.49 -22.53
CA CYS A 480 8.39 12.58 -23.59
C CYS A 480 7.37 11.48 -23.83
N GLU A 481 6.94 10.81 -22.78
CA GLU A 481 6.00 9.70 -22.86
C GLU A 481 4.89 9.84 -21.84
N CYS A 482 3.69 9.40 -22.21
CA CYS A 482 2.56 9.25 -21.31
C CYS A 482 1.93 7.88 -21.52
N ILE A 483 1.84 7.09 -20.46
CA ILE A 483 1.12 5.82 -20.47
C ILE A 483 -0.09 5.91 -19.53
N TYR A 484 -1.06 5.02 -19.74
CA TYR A 484 -2.26 4.90 -18.89
C TYR A 484 -2.30 3.54 -18.21
N HIS A 485 -2.48 3.52 -16.91
CA HIS A 485 -2.58 2.30 -16.13
C HIS A 485 -3.40 2.52 -14.86
N GLU A 486 -4.35 1.60 -14.58
CA GLU A 486 -5.20 1.63 -13.38
C GLU A 486 -5.82 3.01 -13.09
N LYS A 487 -6.45 3.61 -14.09
CA LYS A 487 -7.08 4.93 -14.03
C LYS A 487 -6.12 6.08 -13.66
N LYS A 488 -4.84 5.94 -14.02
CA LYS A 488 -3.82 6.97 -13.83
C LYS A 488 -3.07 7.22 -15.12
N PHE A 489 -2.75 8.48 -15.38
CA PHE A 489 -1.74 8.86 -16.36
C PHE A 489 -0.38 8.90 -15.68
N ILE A 490 0.63 8.29 -16.31
CA ILE A 490 2.01 8.30 -15.86
C ILE A 490 2.83 8.97 -16.95
N VAL A 491 3.49 10.08 -16.62
CA VAL A 491 4.15 10.96 -17.59
C VAL A 491 5.62 11.08 -17.26
N SER A 492 6.49 10.81 -18.23
CA SER A 492 7.90 11.17 -18.15
C SER A 492 8.10 12.64 -18.48
N ASP A 493 8.48 13.40 -17.47
CA ASP A 493 8.67 14.85 -17.52
C ASP A 493 10.16 15.16 -17.65
N TYR A 494 10.63 15.15 -18.90
CA TYR A 494 12.03 15.03 -19.28
C TYR A 494 12.93 16.10 -18.66
N ASP A 495 12.64 17.39 -18.89
CA ASP A 495 13.46 18.48 -18.38
C ASP A 495 13.24 18.78 -16.89
N ASN A 496 12.16 18.31 -16.29
CA ASN A 496 11.95 18.33 -14.85
C ASN A 496 12.58 17.12 -14.13
N ASN A 497 13.22 16.20 -14.87
CA ASN A 497 13.90 15.03 -14.34
C ASN A 497 13.02 14.23 -13.38
N SER A 498 11.77 13.98 -13.76
CA SER A 498 10.79 13.30 -12.91
C SER A 498 9.80 12.49 -13.72
N VAL A 499 9.21 11.48 -13.09
CA VAL A 499 8.02 10.81 -13.58
C VAL A 499 6.85 11.27 -12.72
N LYS A 500 5.80 11.78 -13.35
CA LYS A 500 4.62 12.35 -12.68
C LYS A 500 3.39 11.49 -12.89
N PHE A 501 2.58 11.39 -11.84
CA PHE A 501 1.35 10.62 -11.82
C PHE A 501 0.16 11.56 -11.70
N TYR A 502 -0.86 11.32 -12.51
CA TYR A 502 -2.11 12.07 -12.55
C TYR A 502 -3.29 11.11 -12.46
N ASP A 503 -4.42 11.56 -11.93
CA ASP A 503 -5.66 10.80 -11.96
C ASP A 503 -6.28 10.77 -13.39
N ASN A 504 -7.37 10.04 -13.56
CA ASN A 504 -8.05 9.88 -14.84
C ASN A 504 -8.73 11.17 -15.38
N THR A 505 -8.69 12.26 -14.62
CA THR A 505 -9.17 13.59 -14.98
C THR A 505 -8.04 14.60 -15.20
N GLY A 506 -6.77 14.17 -15.00
CA GLY A 506 -5.59 14.99 -15.21
C GLY A 506 -5.14 15.79 -13.99
N ASN A 507 -5.64 15.50 -12.78
CA ASN A 507 -5.14 16.13 -11.56
C ASN A 507 -3.86 15.46 -11.09
N PHE A 508 -2.88 16.27 -10.72
CA PHE A 508 -1.60 15.77 -10.20
C PHE A 508 -1.77 15.00 -8.88
N LEU A 509 -1.12 13.84 -8.79
CA LEU A 509 -1.12 13.00 -7.59
C LEU A 509 0.22 13.04 -6.86
N TYR A 510 1.28 12.59 -7.51
CA TYR A 510 2.64 12.55 -6.96
C TYR A 510 3.68 12.41 -8.08
N LYS A 511 4.98 12.45 -7.71
CA LYS A 511 6.10 12.31 -8.65
C LYS A 511 7.27 11.52 -8.08
N ILE A 512 8.02 10.88 -8.97
CA ILE A 512 9.28 10.20 -8.69
C ILE A 512 10.42 11.05 -9.28
N ARG A 513 11.47 11.33 -8.50
CA ARG A 513 12.68 12.06 -8.95
C ARG A 513 13.97 11.29 -8.74
N LYS A 514 14.02 10.47 -7.70
CA LYS A 514 15.20 9.70 -7.30
C LYS A 514 14.82 8.26 -7.02
N PRO A 515 15.68 7.28 -7.36
CA PRO A 515 15.51 5.92 -6.91
C PRO A 515 15.58 5.80 -5.38
N ARG A 516 16.55 6.49 -4.74
CA ARG A 516 16.72 6.57 -3.28
C ARG A 516 17.20 7.96 -2.89
N GLN A 517 17.18 8.25 -1.57
CA GLN A 517 17.60 9.57 -1.06
C GLN A 517 19.05 9.90 -1.37
N ASP A 518 19.94 8.89 -1.35
CA ASP A 518 21.39 9.02 -1.60
C ASP A 518 21.80 8.61 -3.03
N ASP A 519 20.87 8.15 -3.88
CA ASP A 519 21.13 7.78 -5.26
C ASP A 519 21.14 8.99 -6.20
N GLU A 520 21.70 8.81 -7.40
CA GLU A 520 21.63 9.79 -8.47
C GLU A 520 20.19 10.12 -8.83
N GLN A 521 19.93 11.37 -9.12
CA GLN A 521 18.63 11.84 -9.59
C GLN A 521 18.35 11.25 -10.99
N LEU A 522 17.08 11.00 -11.31
CA LEU A 522 16.69 10.75 -12.69
C LEU A 522 17.16 11.91 -13.58
N LEU A 523 17.74 11.60 -14.73
CA LEU A 523 18.24 12.59 -15.68
C LEU A 523 17.66 12.32 -17.08
N GLY A 524 16.60 13.09 -17.42
CA GLY A 524 15.90 12.94 -18.68
C GLY A 524 15.16 11.61 -18.82
N PRO A 525 14.21 11.29 -17.92
CA PRO A 525 13.35 10.13 -18.08
C PRO A 525 12.55 10.25 -19.36
N CYS A 526 12.48 9.19 -20.15
CA CYS A 526 11.79 9.17 -21.43
C CYS A 526 10.83 8.00 -21.54
N GLY A 527 11.27 6.81 -21.88
CA GLY A 527 10.43 5.63 -22.03
C GLY A 527 9.80 5.13 -20.73
N LEU A 528 8.53 4.76 -20.76
CA LEU A 528 7.77 4.24 -19.63
C LEU A 528 7.04 2.96 -20.03
N CYS A 529 7.04 1.96 -19.15
CA CYS A 529 6.21 0.77 -19.31
C CYS A 529 5.81 0.20 -17.96
N VAL A 530 4.60 -0.34 -17.87
CA VAL A 530 4.19 -1.14 -16.70
C VAL A 530 4.36 -2.62 -17.01
N GLN A 531 5.29 -3.25 -16.31
CA GLN A 531 5.47 -4.69 -16.32
C GLN A 531 4.45 -5.35 -15.37
N LYS A 532 3.53 -6.14 -15.94
CA LYS A 532 2.54 -6.89 -15.17
C LYS A 532 3.16 -8.17 -14.63
N CYS A 533 3.24 -8.30 -13.32
CA CYS A 533 3.60 -9.53 -12.62
C CYS A 533 2.35 -10.12 -11.95
N VAL A 534 2.41 -11.37 -11.50
CA VAL A 534 1.23 -12.09 -10.96
C VAL A 534 0.62 -11.37 -9.75
N ASP A 535 1.45 -10.90 -8.82
CA ASP A 535 0.99 -10.32 -7.55
C ASP A 535 1.25 -8.81 -7.42
N HIS A 536 1.93 -8.19 -8.39
CA HIS A 536 2.29 -6.77 -8.35
C HIS A 536 2.62 -6.25 -9.75
N HIS A 537 2.60 -4.93 -9.90
CA HIS A 537 3.02 -4.29 -11.14
C HIS A 537 4.25 -3.42 -10.89
N ASN A 538 5.21 -3.44 -11.81
CA ASN A 538 6.41 -2.61 -11.75
C ASN A 538 6.36 -1.55 -12.85
N LEU A 539 6.78 -0.33 -12.51
CA LEU A 539 7.03 0.72 -13.47
C LEU A 539 8.48 0.66 -13.92
N LEU A 540 8.69 0.52 -15.22
CA LEU A 540 9.99 0.61 -15.86
C LEU A 540 10.17 2.02 -16.42
N VAL A 541 11.32 2.63 -16.17
CA VAL A 541 11.65 4.00 -16.59
C VAL A 541 12.97 4.00 -17.32
N CYS A 542 12.96 4.38 -18.59
CA CYS A 542 14.18 4.66 -19.33
C CYS A 542 14.75 6.00 -18.89
N ASP A 543 15.91 6.00 -18.27
CA ASP A 543 16.65 7.21 -17.95
C ASP A 543 17.72 7.44 -19.04
N ARG A 544 17.42 8.32 -19.97
CA ARG A 544 18.23 8.53 -21.16
C ARG A 544 19.64 9.00 -20.86
N ASN A 545 19.79 9.92 -19.91
CA ASN A 545 21.08 10.56 -19.66
C ASN A 545 21.96 9.76 -18.70
N ASN A 546 21.37 9.05 -17.75
CA ASN A 546 22.09 8.08 -16.91
C ASN A 546 22.38 6.77 -17.67
N GLY A 547 21.59 6.45 -18.70
CA GLY A 547 21.76 5.27 -19.55
C GLY A 547 21.31 3.97 -18.88
N HIS A 548 20.36 4.01 -17.97
CA HIS A 548 19.83 2.83 -17.28
C HIS A 548 18.30 2.74 -17.42
N VAL A 549 17.79 1.54 -17.36
CA VAL A 549 16.38 1.29 -17.09
C VAL A 549 16.25 1.12 -15.58
N TYR A 550 15.48 1.98 -14.95
CA TYR A 550 15.10 1.89 -13.54
C TYR A 550 13.78 1.16 -13.38
N GLN A 551 13.65 0.39 -12.31
CA GLN A 551 12.44 -0.29 -11.94
C GLN A 551 11.92 0.26 -10.61
N PHE A 552 10.62 0.60 -10.58
CA PHE A 552 9.92 1.08 -9.42
C PHE A 552 8.63 0.29 -9.21
N THR A 553 8.11 0.28 -7.99
CA THR A 553 6.71 -0.04 -7.75
C THR A 553 5.82 1.12 -8.22
N LEU A 554 4.51 0.88 -8.41
CA LEU A 554 3.59 1.94 -8.84
C LEU A 554 3.39 3.05 -7.80
N ASP A 555 3.72 2.83 -6.53
CA ASP A 555 3.77 3.85 -5.48
C ASP A 555 5.11 4.60 -5.40
N GLY A 556 6.02 4.32 -6.33
CA GLY A 556 7.26 5.06 -6.53
C GLY A 556 8.46 4.55 -5.75
N CYS A 557 8.39 3.38 -5.13
CA CYS A 557 9.53 2.79 -4.44
C CYS A 557 10.48 2.12 -5.44
N PHE A 558 11.77 2.41 -5.35
CA PHE A 558 12.80 1.82 -6.19
C PHE A 558 13.01 0.33 -5.86
N THR A 559 13.04 -0.52 -6.88
CA THR A 559 13.25 -1.97 -6.74
C THR A 559 14.54 -2.45 -7.39
N GLY A 560 14.98 -1.79 -8.49
CA GLY A 560 16.19 -2.18 -9.17
C GLY A 560 16.51 -1.37 -10.42
N LYS A 561 17.60 -1.69 -11.08
CA LYS A 561 18.02 -1.10 -12.35
C LYS A 561 18.81 -2.11 -13.19
N THR A 562 19.02 -1.78 -14.47
CA THR A 562 19.94 -2.53 -15.32
C THR A 562 21.38 -2.33 -14.87
N ASP A 563 22.19 -3.38 -14.94
CA ASP A 563 23.66 -3.33 -14.83
C ASP A 563 24.30 -2.76 -16.11
N HIS A 564 23.68 -3.03 -17.26
CA HIS A 564 24.13 -2.51 -18.56
C HIS A 564 23.85 -1.00 -18.70
N LYS A 565 24.82 -0.27 -19.26
CA LYS A 565 24.69 1.15 -19.58
C LYS A 565 24.44 1.35 -21.07
N PHE A 566 23.27 1.83 -21.42
CA PHE A 566 22.85 2.12 -22.78
C PHE A 566 23.33 3.50 -23.24
N LYS A 567 23.44 3.67 -24.58
CA LYS A 567 23.95 4.93 -25.17
C LYS A 567 22.85 5.98 -25.37
N GLY A 568 21.62 5.54 -25.66
CA GLY A 568 20.51 6.41 -26.01
C GLY A 568 19.16 5.74 -25.90
N LEU A 569 18.77 5.35 -24.66
CA LEU A 569 17.44 4.81 -24.40
C LEU A 569 16.35 5.78 -24.85
N THR A 570 15.27 5.22 -25.43
CA THR A 570 14.11 6.02 -25.87
C THR A 570 12.82 5.47 -25.31
N THR A 571 12.42 4.29 -25.72
CA THR A 571 11.15 3.66 -25.35
C THR A 571 11.39 2.27 -24.82
N ILE A 572 10.46 1.80 -24.03
CA ILE A 572 10.46 0.48 -23.41
C ILE A 572 9.05 -0.09 -23.45
N THR A 573 8.92 -1.38 -23.72
CA THR A 573 7.63 -2.08 -23.73
C THR A 573 7.79 -3.51 -23.23
N THR A 574 6.70 -4.19 -22.95
CA THR A 574 6.69 -5.60 -22.54
C THR A 574 5.97 -6.47 -23.56
N THR A 575 6.49 -7.66 -23.77
CA THR A 575 5.84 -8.70 -24.56
C THR A 575 4.78 -9.46 -23.73
N PRO A 576 3.82 -10.16 -24.35
CA PRO A 576 2.83 -10.95 -23.64
C PRO A 576 3.41 -12.04 -22.74
N ASP A 577 4.58 -12.59 -23.06
CA ASP A 577 5.34 -13.57 -22.28
C ASP A 577 6.25 -12.96 -21.20
N GLY A 578 6.20 -11.62 -21.04
CA GLY A 578 6.87 -10.90 -19.93
C GLY A 578 8.30 -10.48 -20.21
N LEU A 579 8.83 -10.64 -21.42
CA LEU A 579 10.09 -10.03 -21.82
C LEU A 579 9.95 -8.52 -21.94
N ILE A 580 11.05 -7.82 -21.77
CA ILE A 580 11.12 -6.36 -21.89
C ILE A 580 11.90 -6.03 -23.17
N LEU A 581 11.37 -5.14 -24.00
CA LEU A 581 12.07 -4.62 -25.16
C LEU A 581 12.39 -3.15 -24.92
N ALA A 582 13.65 -2.75 -25.13
CA ALA A 582 14.11 -1.38 -24.97
C ALA A 582 14.86 -0.91 -26.22
N SER A 583 14.47 0.24 -26.77
CA SER A 583 15.13 0.85 -27.94
C SER A 583 16.28 1.76 -27.52
N ASP A 584 17.42 1.62 -28.20
CA ASP A 584 18.58 2.50 -28.11
C ASP A 584 18.87 3.11 -29.49
N TRP A 585 18.40 4.35 -29.69
CA TRP A 585 18.51 5.01 -30.98
C TRP A 585 19.94 5.38 -31.36
N LYS A 586 20.84 5.59 -30.39
CA LYS A 586 22.26 5.87 -30.67
C LYS A 586 23.04 4.61 -31.01
N ALA A 587 22.65 3.46 -30.44
CA ALA A 587 23.23 2.18 -30.77
C ALA A 587 22.62 1.54 -32.03
N ASN A 588 21.46 2.05 -32.51
CA ASN A 588 20.62 1.46 -33.56
C ASN A 588 20.16 0.03 -33.22
N LYS A 589 19.83 -0.22 -31.97
CA LYS A 589 19.51 -1.53 -31.43
C LYS A 589 18.22 -1.55 -30.64
N ILE A 590 17.64 -2.73 -30.59
CA ILE A 590 16.57 -3.07 -29.63
C ILE A 590 17.09 -4.18 -28.75
N TYR A 591 17.11 -3.96 -27.46
CA TYR A 591 17.57 -4.93 -26.47
C TYR A 591 16.40 -5.71 -25.91
N ILE A 592 16.64 -7.01 -25.64
CA ILE A 592 15.73 -7.91 -24.94
C ILE A 592 16.23 -8.03 -23.51
N LEU A 593 15.37 -7.72 -22.55
CA LEU A 593 15.69 -7.69 -21.13
C LEU A 593 14.72 -8.60 -20.34
N LYS A 594 15.17 -9.03 -19.14
CA LYS A 594 14.33 -9.77 -18.20
C LYS A 594 14.60 -9.39 -16.75
#